data_29f87e3be9a831d2bbd26b9fcab68731
#
_entry.id   29f87e3be9a831d2bbd26b9fcab68731
#
_cell.length_a   1.000
_cell.length_b   1.000
_cell.length_c   1.000
_cell.angle_alpha   90.00
_cell.angle_beta   90.00
_cell.angle_gamma   90.00
#
_symmetry.space_group_name_H-M   'P 1'
#
loop_
_entity.id
_entity.type
_entity.pdbx_description
1 polymer ?
#
loop_
_entity_poly.entity_id
_entity_poly.type
_entity_poly.pdbx_seq_one_letter_code
_entity_poly.pdbx_strand_id
1 'polypeptide(L)'
;MARALRKQRPPLPRFAVAWFPALEGLERIEAVRARHDPMAVHAAAHLTLVFPFPTALTALQVETHVRKVAAGWPPIPVAFRTVRGVGNEFVFLMAQRGAAALTQLHDKLYARSLRQYLRRDMEYEPHITVARQPEPARYEAALADATAALRGEFTAVLRDVSLLSVAPDGKIERLADLPLNAR
;
A
#
# COMPACT_ATOMS: atom_id res chain seq x y z
N MET A 1 -29.81 -19.84 36.51
CA MET A 1 -29.07 -20.31 35.31
C MET A 1 -28.19 -19.17 34.80
N ALA A 2 -26.89 -19.24 35.08
CA ALA A 2 -25.93 -18.21 34.70
C ALA A 2 -25.51 -18.44 33.23
N ARG A 3 -25.86 -17.49 32.35
CA ARG A 3 -25.45 -17.45 30.94
C ARG A 3 -23.96 -17.10 30.88
N ALA A 4 -23.12 -18.10 30.63
CA ALA A 4 -21.68 -17.90 30.48
C ALA A 4 -21.42 -16.87 29.37
N LEU A 5 -20.90 -15.71 29.75
CA LEU A 5 -20.38 -14.69 28.81
C LEU A 5 -19.24 -15.35 28.02
N ARG A 6 -19.47 -15.70 26.78
CA ARG A 6 -18.42 -16.07 25.82
C ARG A 6 -17.46 -14.90 25.72
N LYS A 7 -16.28 -15.03 26.34
CA LYS A 7 -15.17 -14.08 26.12
C LYS A 7 -14.91 -14.03 24.60
N GLN A 8 -15.27 -12.93 23.97
CA GLN A 8 -14.91 -12.71 22.56
C GLN A 8 -13.39 -12.72 22.47
N ARG A 9 -12.86 -13.56 21.61
CA ARG A 9 -11.42 -13.55 21.31
C ARG A 9 -11.07 -12.16 20.76
N PRO A 10 -9.96 -11.55 21.20
CA PRO A 10 -9.51 -10.27 20.61
C PRO A 10 -9.34 -10.44 19.11
N PRO A 11 -9.61 -9.39 18.32
CA PRO A 11 -9.40 -9.43 16.87
C PRO A 11 -7.93 -9.75 16.57
N LEU A 12 -7.71 -10.52 15.50
CA LEU A 12 -6.36 -10.85 15.05
C LEU A 12 -5.61 -9.58 14.65
N PRO A 13 -4.30 -9.49 14.93
CA PRO A 13 -3.47 -8.42 14.43
C PRO A 13 -3.53 -8.38 12.90
N ARG A 14 -3.42 -7.17 12.34
CA ARG A 14 -3.41 -6.96 10.88
C ARG A 14 -2.07 -6.37 10.50
N PHE A 15 -1.44 -6.93 9.48
CA PHE A 15 -0.19 -6.42 8.93
C PHE A 15 -0.36 -6.07 7.45
N ALA A 16 0.48 -5.18 6.97
CA ALA A 16 0.62 -4.82 5.57
C ALA A 16 2.10 -4.60 5.22
N VAL A 17 2.43 -4.62 3.94
CA VAL A 17 3.76 -4.20 3.47
C VAL A 17 3.57 -3.11 2.44
N ALA A 18 4.24 -1.99 2.64
CA ALA A 18 4.16 -0.85 1.74
C ALA A 18 5.53 -0.21 1.50
N TRP A 19 5.61 0.59 0.47
CA TRP A 19 6.72 1.49 0.18
C TRP A 19 6.25 2.94 0.27
N PHE A 20 7.00 3.76 0.99
CA PHE A 20 6.80 5.21 1.10
C PHE A 20 7.84 5.92 0.23
N PRO A 21 7.51 6.29 -1.00
CA PRO A 21 8.50 6.82 -1.92
C PRO A 21 8.96 8.23 -1.53
N ALA A 22 10.27 8.42 -1.44
CA ALA A 22 10.87 9.75 -1.41
C ALA A 22 11.07 10.21 -2.86
N LEU A 23 10.20 11.07 -3.37
CA LEU A 23 10.22 11.56 -4.74
C LEU A 23 10.09 13.10 -4.79
N GLU A 24 10.65 13.70 -5.82
CA GLU A 24 10.42 15.12 -6.10
C GLU A 24 8.96 15.37 -6.48
N GLY A 25 8.36 16.40 -5.93
CA GLY A 25 6.94 16.70 -6.12
C GLY A 25 5.98 15.87 -5.26
N LEU A 26 6.48 15.18 -4.22
CA LEU A 26 5.64 14.44 -3.27
C LEU A 26 4.57 15.33 -2.63
N GLU A 27 4.89 16.60 -2.38
CA GLU A 27 3.96 17.60 -1.84
C GLU A 27 2.71 17.80 -2.71
N ARG A 28 2.84 17.64 -4.04
CA ARG A 28 1.69 17.72 -4.97
C ARG A 28 0.76 16.53 -4.79
N ILE A 29 1.32 15.34 -4.59
CA ILE A 29 0.56 14.11 -4.34
C ILE A 29 -0.16 14.23 -3.00
N GLU A 30 0.54 14.66 -1.95
CA GLU A 30 -0.05 14.83 -0.62
C GLU A 30 -1.10 15.94 -0.60
N ALA A 31 -0.94 17.01 -1.37
CA ALA A 31 -1.94 18.06 -1.49
C ALA A 31 -3.26 17.56 -2.13
N VAL A 32 -3.20 16.68 -3.14
CA VAL A 32 -4.36 16.02 -3.72
C VAL A 32 -5.00 15.08 -2.70
N ARG A 33 -4.19 14.25 -2.04
CA ARG A 33 -4.66 13.32 -1.00
C ARG A 33 -5.36 14.03 0.16
N ALA A 34 -4.78 15.12 0.64
CA ALA A 34 -5.37 15.91 1.73
C ALA A 34 -6.81 16.40 1.42
N ARG A 35 -7.12 16.64 0.14
CA ARG A 35 -8.45 17.06 -0.30
C ARG A 35 -9.42 15.91 -0.56
N HIS A 36 -8.90 14.76 -1.02
CA HIS A 36 -9.73 13.72 -1.65
C HIS A 36 -9.55 12.30 -1.10
N ASP A 37 -8.58 12.07 -0.19
CA ASP A 37 -8.33 10.76 0.40
C ASP A 37 -8.53 10.79 1.92
N PRO A 38 -9.61 10.17 2.45
CA PRO A 38 -9.83 10.11 3.90
C PRO A 38 -8.69 9.42 4.66
N MET A 39 -7.89 8.58 3.97
CA MET A 39 -6.75 7.89 4.58
C MET A 39 -5.50 8.78 4.69
N ALA A 40 -5.49 9.97 4.11
CA ALA A 40 -4.34 10.89 4.17
C ALA A 40 -3.94 11.27 5.60
N VAL A 41 -4.92 11.31 6.53
CA VAL A 41 -4.66 11.60 7.96
C VAL A 41 -4.03 10.43 8.73
N HIS A 42 -4.06 9.21 8.17
CA HIS A 42 -3.57 7.99 8.81
C HIS A 42 -2.24 7.52 8.23
N ALA A 43 -1.96 7.84 6.98
CA ALA A 43 -0.74 7.42 6.28
C ALA A 43 -0.32 8.43 5.20
N ALA A 44 0.97 8.70 5.10
CA ALA A 44 1.56 9.40 3.96
C ALA A 44 1.35 8.61 2.64
N ALA A 45 1.57 9.28 1.50
CA ALA A 45 1.49 8.63 0.19
C ALA A 45 2.40 7.40 0.13
N HIS A 46 1.83 6.27 -0.27
CA HIS A 46 2.53 4.99 -0.30
C HIS A 46 2.02 4.09 -1.43
N LEU A 47 2.85 3.13 -1.81
CA LEU A 47 2.49 2.03 -2.68
C LEU A 47 2.37 0.75 -1.84
N THR A 48 1.22 0.12 -1.86
CA THR A 48 0.98 -1.14 -1.13
C THR A 48 1.54 -2.32 -1.91
N LEU A 49 2.38 -3.13 -1.27
CA LEU A 49 2.91 -4.38 -1.82
C LEU A 49 2.19 -5.61 -1.27
N VAL A 50 1.79 -5.58 -0.01
CA VAL A 50 0.94 -6.61 0.61
C VAL A 50 -0.21 -5.89 1.29
N PHE A 51 -1.44 -6.16 0.84
CA PHE A 51 -2.64 -5.55 1.41
C PHE A 51 -2.85 -5.95 2.87
N PRO A 52 -3.51 -5.11 3.67
CA PRO A 52 -3.78 -5.42 5.07
C PRO A 52 -4.48 -6.77 5.23
N PHE A 53 -3.88 -7.68 6.00
CA PHE A 53 -4.41 -9.03 6.25
C PHE A 53 -4.44 -9.35 7.74
N PRO A 54 -5.55 -9.92 8.27
CA PRO A 54 -5.62 -10.43 9.62
C PRO A 54 -4.90 -11.77 9.72
N THR A 55 -4.07 -11.98 10.76
CA THR A 55 -3.29 -13.22 10.87
C THR A 55 -3.02 -13.61 12.32
N ALA A 56 -2.82 -14.90 12.57
CA ALA A 56 -2.29 -15.42 13.81
C ALA A 56 -0.74 -15.41 13.87
N LEU A 57 -0.06 -15.07 12.75
CA LEU A 57 1.39 -14.89 12.75
C LEU A 57 1.78 -13.73 13.64
N THR A 58 2.92 -13.85 14.33
CA THR A 58 3.50 -12.73 15.09
C THR A 58 4.16 -11.73 14.14
N ALA A 59 4.34 -10.49 14.60
CA ALA A 59 5.07 -9.47 13.85
C ALA A 59 6.46 -9.95 13.42
N LEU A 60 7.19 -10.63 14.31
CA LEU A 60 8.52 -11.18 14.03
C LEU A 60 8.50 -12.24 12.91
N GLN A 61 7.46 -13.09 12.88
CA GLN A 61 7.32 -14.10 11.80
C GLN A 61 7.06 -13.44 10.45
N VAL A 62 6.20 -12.42 10.41
CA VAL A 62 5.93 -11.66 9.18
C VAL A 62 7.18 -10.88 8.77
N GLU A 63 7.84 -10.19 9.68
CA GLU A 63 9.10 -9.46 9.43
C GLU A 63 10.18 -10.37 8.85
N THR A 64 10.40 -11.53 9.48
CA THR A 64 11.41 -12.51 9.02
C THR A 64 11.14 -12.95 7.57
N HIS A 65 9.88 -13.20 7.24
CA HIS A 65 9.47 -13.55 5.88
C HIS A 65 9.75 -12.41 4.89
N VAL A 66 9.27 -11.19 5.20
CA VAL A 66 9.43 -10.01 4.34
C VAL A 66 10.91 -9.67 4.14
N ARG A 67 11.71 -9.69 5.22
CA ARG A 67 13.16 -9.46 5.19
C ARG A 67 13.87 -10.44 4.27
N LYS A 68 13.52 -11.73 4.35
CA LYS A 68 14.10 -12.77 3.48
C LYS A 68 13.78 -12.52 2.01
N VAL A 69 12.57 -12.08 1.70
CA VAL A 69 12.18 -11.76 0.31
C VAL A 69 12.90 -10.49 -0.16
N ALA A 70 12.86 -9.41 0.62
CA ALA A 70 13.47 -8.13 0.28
C ALA A 70 14.98 -8.24 0.05
N ALA A 71 15.69 -9.02 0.87
CA ALA A 71 17.12 -9.25 0.71
C ALA A 71 17.52 -9.89 -0.63
N GLY A 72 16.61 -10.57 -1.30
CA GLY A 72 16.83 -11.17 -2.64
C GLY A 72 16.58 -10.23 -3.81
N TRP A 73 16.27 -8.95 -3.57
CA TRP A 73 15.93 -7.98 -4.61
C TRP A 73 16.92 -6.82 -4.68
N PRO A 74 17.32 -6.39 -5.89
CA PRO A 74 18.03 -5.14 -6.06
C PRO A 74 17.07 -3.95 -5.88
N PRO A 75 17.58 -2.74 -5.62
CA PRO A 75 16.78 -1.51 -5.67
C PRO A 75 16.04 -1.39 -7.01
N ILE A 76 14.77 -0.99 -6.97
CA ILE A 76 13.90 -0.91 -8.14
C ILE A 76 13.66 0.57 -8.51
N PRO A 77 14.16 1.05 -9.67
CA PRO A 77 13.78 2.36 -10.19
C PRO A 77 12.30 2.36 -10.62
N VAL A 78 11.53 3.31 -10.10
CA VAL A 78 10.09 3.44 -10.34
C VAL A 78 9.77 4.83 -10.87
N ALA A 79 8.83 4.91 -11.83
CA ALA A 79 8.24 6.16 -12.25
C ALA A 79 6.71 6.05 -12.26
N PHE A 80 6.06 7.05 -11.67
CA PHE A 80 4.62 7.23 -11.68
C PHE A 80 4.25 8.34 -12.66
N ARG A 81 3.19 8.14 -13.47
CA ARG A 81 2.86 9.13 -14.49
C ARG A 81 1.36 9.29 -14.76
N THR A 82 0.61 8.19 -14.81
CA THR A 82 -0.77 8.22 -15.27
C THR A 82 -1.73 8.25 -14.08
N VAL A 83 -2.59 9.25 -14.04
CA VAL A 83 -3.75 9.26 -13.13
C VAL A 83 -4.87 8.45 -13.76
N ARG A 84 -5.47 7.55 -13.00
CA ARG A 84 -6.55 6.66 -13.47
C ARG A 84 -7.62 6.50 -12.40
N GLY A 85 -8.88 6.63 -12.82
CA GLY A 85 -10.04 6.28 -12.00
C GLY A 85 -10.30 4.79 -12.01
N VAL A 86 -10.68 4.22 -10.86
CA VAL A 86 -10.94 2.79 -10.68
C VAL A 86 -12.21 2.57 -9.84
N GLY A 87 -13.13 1.77 -10.38
CA GLY A 87 -14.34 1.35 -9.66
C GLY A 87 -15.29 2.49 -9.29
N ASN A 88 -15.17 3.67 -9.92
CA ASN A 88 -15.95 4.87 -9.60
C ASN A 88 -15.85 5.30 -8.11
N GLU A 89 -14.76 4.94 -7.46
CA GLU A 89 -14.49 5.25 -6.05
C GLU A 89 -13.04 5.69 -5.83
N PHE A 90 -12.08 5.06 -6.51
CA PHE A 90 -10.65 5.31 -6.30
C PHE A 90 -10.03 6.07 -7.46
N VAL A 91 -9.06 6.93 -7.14
CA VAL A 91 -8.17 7.54 -8.12
C VAL A 91 -6.74 7.15 -7.79
N PHE A 92 -6.06 6.56 -8.76
CA PHE A 92 -4.71 6.02 -8.64
C PHE A 92 -3.71 6.81 -9.47
N LEU A 93 -2.53 7.07 -8.92
CA LEU A 93 -1.34 7.46 -9.67
C LEU A 93 -0.54 6.18 -9.95
N MET A 94 -0.52 5.75 -11.22
CA MET A 94 -0.01 4.47 -11.65
C MET A 94 1.50 4.45 -11.80
N ALA A 95 2.16 3.40 -11.30
CA ALA A 95 3.54 3.10 -11.66
C ALA A 95 3.58 2.58 -13.11
N GLN A 96 4.49 3.15 -13.92
CA GLN A 96 4.75 2.69 -15.30
C GLN A 96 6.13 2.01 -15.40
N ARG A 97 7.21 2.79 -15.24
CA ARG A 97 8.54 2.18 -15.12
C ARG A 97 8.64 1.47 -13.76
N GLY A 98 9.21 0.27 -13.78
CA GLY A 98 9.34 -0.56 -12.58
C GLY A 98 8.08 -1.36 -12.24
N ALA A 99 6.93 -1.15 -12.91
CA ALA A 99 5.67 -1.84 -12.60
C ALA A 99 5.81 -3.36 -12.60
N ALA A 100 6.45 -3.95 -13.63
CA ALA A 100 6.66 -5.39 -13.71
C ALA A 100 7.52 -5.93 -12.54
N ALA A 101 8.57 -5.21 -12.14
CA ALA A 101 9.41 -5.61 -11.01
C ALA A 101 8.65 -5.49 -9.67
N LEU A 102 7.82 -4.45 -9.52
CA LEU A 102 6.94 -4.29 -8.35
C LEU A 102 5.91 -5.43 -8.25
N THR A 103 5.30 -5.83 -9.38
CA THR A 103 4.38 -6.98 -9.43
C THR A 103 5.08 -8.27 -9.06
N GLN A 104 6.28 -8.51 -9.58
CA GLN A 104 7.07 -9.69 -9.20
C GLN A 104 7.46 -9.69 -7.72
N LEU A 105 7.81 -8.53 -7.15
CA LEU A 105 8.09 -8.40 -5.71
C LEU A 105 6.83 -8.68 -4.89
N HIS A 106 5.67 -8.14 -5.28
CA HIS A 106 4.37 -8.44 -4.69
C HIS A 106 4.10 -9.95 -4.66
N ASP A 107 4.25 -10.64 -5.79
CA ASP A 107 4.02 -12.08 -5.90
C ASP A 107 4.97 -12.87 -4.98
N LYS A 108 6.24 -12.47 -4.90
CA LYS A 108 7.22 -13.10 -4.00
C LYS A 108 6.92 -12.86 -2.53
N LEU A 109 6.42 -11.68 -2.18
CA LEU A 109 5.98 -11.37 -0.81
C LEU A 109 4.80 -12.25 -0.40
N TYR A 110 3.88 -12.56 -1.32
CA TYR A 110 2.77 -13.50 -1.07
C TYR A 110 3.16 -14.98 -1.18
N ALA A 111 4.44 -15.31 -1.33
CA ALA A 111 4.86 -16.70 -1.31
C ALA A 111 4.83 -17.32 0.11
N ARG A 112 4.85 -18.65 0.21
CA ARG A 112 4.97 -19.43 1.47
C ARG A 112 3.92 -19.03 2.52
N SER A 113 4.35 -18.46 3.66
CA SER A 113 3.49 -18.14 4.80
C SER A 113 2.40 -17.10 4.53
N LEU A 114 2.59 -16.23 3.55
CA LEU A 114 1.61 -15.21 3.19
C LEU A 114 0.70 -15.61 2.02
N ARG A 115 0.91 -16.76 1.38
CA ARG A 115 0.16 -17.20 0.19
C ARG A 115 -1.35 -17.22 0.37
N GLN A 116 -1.82 -17.60 1.56
CA GLN A 116 -3.25 -17.69 1.88
C GLN A 116 -3.95 -16.32 1.94
N TYR A 117 -3.19 -15.22 2.07
CA TYR A 117 -3.72 -13.85 2.16
C TYR A 117 -3.73 -13.12 0.80
N LEU A 118 -3.23 -13.76 -0.26
CA LEU A 118 -3.26 -13.17 -1.60
C LEU A 118 -4.70 -12.90 -2.05
N ARG A 119 -4.97 -11.65 -2.41
CA ARG A 119 -6.25 -11.22 -3.00
C ARG A 119 -6.33 -11.74 -4.45
N ARG A 120 -7.14 -12.76 -4.68
CA ARG A 120 -7.36 -13.35 -6.02
C ARG A 120 -8.56 -12.76 -6.75
N ASP A 121 -9.29 -11.92 -6.08
CA ASP A 121 -10.49 -11.24 -6.57
C ASP A 121 -10.15 -9.96 -7.36
N MET A 122 -8.87 -9.59 -7.40
CA MET A 122 -8.38 -8.41 -8.12
C MET A 122 -6.98 -8.65 -8.69
N GLU A 123 -6.71 -8.06 -9.84
CA GLU A 123 -5.36 -7.98 -10.39
C GLU A 123 -4.53 -6.93 -9.63
N TYR A 124 -3.28 -7.25 -9.35
CA TYR A 124 -2.39 -6.30 -8.69
C TYR A 124 -1.83 -5.30 -9.70
N GLU A 125 -2.11 -4.04 -9.47
CA GLU A 125 -1.59 -2.92 -10.25
C GLU A 125 -0.83 -1.97 -9.32
N PRO A 126 0.50 -1.79 -9.49
CA PRO A 126 1.30 -0.92 -8.65
C PRO A 126 0.88 0.56 -8.78
N HIS A 127 0.47 1.18 -7.69
CA HIS A 127 -0.02 2.55 -7.68
C HIS A 127 0.11 3.23 -6.31
N ILE A 128 0.00 4.55 -6.30
CA ILE A 128 -0.28 5.35 -5.11
C ILE A 128 -1.76 5.76 -5.18
N THR A 129 -2.55 5.47 -4.15
CA THR A 129 -3.91 5.99 -4.05
C THR A 129 -3.86 7.49 -3.74
N VAL A 130 -4.46 8.31 -4.60
CA VAL A 130 -4.48 9.77 -4.46
C VAL A 130 -5.85 10.32 -4.09
N ALA A 131 -6.93 9.53 -4.30
CA ALA A 131 -8.26 9.87 -3.83
C ALA A 131 -9.10 8.61 -3.58
N ARG A 132 -10.06 8.74 -2.65
CA ARG A 132 -11.14 7.78 -2.43
C ARG A 132 -12.42 8.52 -2.14
N GLN A 133 -13.35 8.51 -3.10
CA GLN A 133 -14.61 9.22 -3.05
C GLN A 133 -15.75 8.33 -3.58
N PRO A 134 -16.57 7.74 -2.70
CA PRO A 134 -17.66 6.86 -3.13
C PRO A 134 -18.86 7.63 -3.72
N GLU A 135 -18.95 8.95 -3.51
CA GLU A 135 -20.00 9.79 -4.06
C GLU A 135 -19.63 10.20 -5.50
N PRO A 136 -20.48 9.95 -6.53
CA PRO A 136 -20.12 10.15 -7.94
C PRO A 136 -19.64 11.57 -8.27
N ALA A 137 -20.34 12.62 -7.79
CA ALA A 137 -19.95 14.00 -8.07
C ALA A 137 -18.57 14.36 -7.47
N ARG A 138 -18.27 13.85 -6.26
CA ARG A 138 -16.98 14.04 -5.61
C ARG A 138 -15.88 13.23 -6.26
N TYR A 139 -16.22 12.03 -6.75
CA TYR A 139 -15.27 11.19 -7.50
C TYR A 139 -14.83 11.87 -8.78
N GLU A 140 -15.76 12.39 -9.60
CA GLU A 140 -15.44 13.11 -10.83
C GLU A 140 -14.59 14.37 -10.56
N ALA A 141 -14.92 15.13 -9.53
CA ALA A 141 -14.13 16.29 -9.12
C ALA A 141 -12.73 15.89 -8.66
N ALA A 142 -12.59 14.81 -7.90
CA ALA A 142 -11.29 14.30 -7.44
C ALA A 142 -10.44 13.80 -8.60
N LEU A 143 -11.03 13.08 -9.57
CA LEU A 143 -10.34 12.60 -10.77
C LEU A 143 -9.84 13.77 -11.63
N ALA A 144 -10.68 14.79 -11.86
CA ALA A 144 -10.30 15.98 -12.61
C ALA A 144 -9.18 16.77 -11.92
N ASP A 145 -9.28 17.00 -10.60
CA ASP A 145 -8.26 17.71 -9.81
C ASP A 145 -6.93 16.92 -9.81
N ALA A 146 -6.96 15.62 -9.53
CA ALA A 146 -5.76 14.78 -9.56
C ALA A 146 -5.11 14.78 -10.95
N THR A 147 -5.90 14.69 -12.02
CA THR A 147 -5.38 14.71 -13.41
C THR A 147 -4.73 16.04 -13.74
N ALA A 148 -5.27 17.16 -13.28
CA ALA A 148 -4.69 18.49 -13.48
C ALA A 148 -3.42 18.70 -12.63
N ALA A 149 -3.48 18.33 -11.34
CA ALA A 149 -2.41 18.59 -10.38
C ALA A 149 -1.20 17.66 -10.55
N LEU A 150 -1.40 16.39 -10.99
CA LEU A 150 -0.34 15.38 -11.05
C LEU A 150 0.18 15.13 -12.47
N ARG A 151 0.25 16.20 -13.28
CA ARG A 151 0.90 16.13 -14.60
C ARG A 151 2.41 15.96 -14.45
N GLY A 152 3.00 15.19 -15.37
CA GLY A 152 4.43 14.93 -15.41
C GLY A 152 4.78 13.53 -14.88
N GLU A 153 6.04 13.31 -14.64
CA GLU A 153 6.57 12.05 -14.14
C GLU A 153 7.14 12.25 -12.73
N PHE A 154 6.81 11.35 -11.82
CA PHE A 154 7.34 11.32 -10.46
C PHE A 154 8.24 10.10 -10.32
N THR A 155 9.52 10.29 -10.05
CA THR A 155 10.50 9.21 -10.03
C THR A 155 11.07 8.99 -8.65
N ALA A 156 11.28 7.73 -8.30
CA ALA A 156 11.96 7.31 -7.08
C ALA A 156 12.65 5.96 -7.27
N VAL A 157 13.45 5.55 -6.29
CA VAL A 157 14.03 4.21 -6.24
C VAL A 157 13.54 3.52 -4.97
N LEU A 158 12.83 2.42 -5.13
CA LEU A 158 12.46 1.56 -4.01
C LEU A 158 13.73 0.86 -3.51
N ARG A 159 14.17 1.22 -2.31
CA ARG A 159 15.36 0.67 -1.64
C ARG A 159 15.02 -0.17 -0.42
N ASP A 160 13.85 0.04 0.13
CA ASP A 160 13.34 -0.66 1.30
C ASP A 160 11.81 -0.78 1.24
N VAL A 161 11.28 -1.76 1.94
CA VAL A 161 9.85 -1.93 2.16
C VAL A 161 9.56 -1.84 3.65
N SER A 162 8.44 -1.23 4.03
CA SER A 162 8.03 -1.08 5.41
C SER A 162 7.01 -2.15 5.78
N LEU A 163 7.26 -2.87 6.89
CA LEU A 163 6.26 -3.69 7.56
C LEU A 163 5.39 -2.77 8.44
N LEU A 164 4.09 -2.88 8.28
CA LEU A 164 3.10 -2.05 8.97
C LEU A 164 2.19 -2.90 9.84
N SER A 165 1.84 -2.36 11.02
CA SER A 165 0.66 -2.77 11.79
C SER A 165 -0.50 -1.86 11.42
N VAL A 166 -1.68 -2.43 11.21
CA VAL A 166 -2.88 -1.70 10.81
C VAL A 166 -3.98 -1.89 11.85
N ALA A 167 -4.28 -0.83 12.60
CA ALA A 167 -5.33 -0.84 13.60
C ALA A 167 -6.74 -0.91 12.98
N PRO A 168 -7.78 -1.33 13.73
CA PRO A 168 -9.15 -1.39 13.22
C PRO A 168 -9.70 -0.04 12.73
N ASP A 169 -9.26 1.06 13.30
CA ASP A 169 -9.61 2.43 12.90
C ASP A 169 -8.84 2.94 11.66
N GLY A 170 -7.97 2.10 11.08
CA GLY A 170 -7.15 2.44 9.93
C GLY A 170 -5.82 3.10 10.26
N LYS A 171 -5.53 3.39 11.53
CA LYS A 171 -4.23 3.93 11.94
C LYS A 171 -3.13 2.95 11.61
N ILE A 172 -2.05 3.47 11.03
CA ILE A 172 -0.90 2.69 10.59
C ILE A 172 0.29 3.00 11.51
N GLU A 173 0.94 1.93 11.98
CA GLU A 173 2.21 1.99 12.70
C GLU A 173 3.28 1.27 11.88
N ARG A 174 4.42 1.93 11.64
CA ARG A 174 5.57 1.35 10.96
C ARG A 174 6.39 0.55 11.97
N LEU A 175 6.49 -0.77 11.77
CA LEU A 175 7.19 -1.69 12.66
C LEU A 175 8.67 -1.85 12.29
N ALA A 176 8.98 -1.91 10.98
CA ALA A 176 10.33 -2.09 10.49
C ALA A 176 10.45 -1.61 9.05
N ASP A 177 11.63 -1.08 8.68
CA ASP A 177 12.05 -0.86 7.30
C ASP A 177 13.07 -1.93 6.90
N LEU A 178 12.80 -2.60 5.79
CA LEU A 178 13.49 -3.81 5.36
C LEU A 178 14.16 -3.57 4.00
N PRO A 179 15.49 -3.45 3.96
CA PRO A 179 16.21 -3.05 2.75
C PRO A 179 16.19 -4.14 1.66
N LEU A 180 16.18 -3.70 0.39
CA LEU A 180 16.47 -4.50 -0.77
C LEU A 180 18.00 -4.54 -0.94
N ASN A 181 18.61 -5.72 -0.86
CA ASN A 181 20.06 -5.87 -0.72
C ASN A 181 20.74 -6.68 -1.83
N ALA A 182 20.00 -7.25 -2.79
CA ALA A 182 20.64 -7.98 -3.90
C ALA A 182 21.47 -7.00 -4.76
N ARG A 183 22.65 -7.43 -5.14
CA ARG A 183 23.57 -6.70 -6.03
C ARG A 183 23.22 -6.93 -7.50
#